data_171b507dc6bc5a97aa7c48acc4c3c838
#
_entry.id   171b507dc6bc5a97aa7c48acc4c3c838
#
_cell.length_a   1.000
_cell.length_b   1.000
_cell.length_c   1.000
_cell.angle_alpha   90.00
_cell.angle_beta   90.00
_cell.angle_gamma   90.00
#
_symmetry.space_group_name_H-M   'P 1'
#
loop_
_entity.id
_entity.type
_entity.pdbx_description
1 polymer ?
#
loop_
_entity_poly.entity_id
_entity_poly.type
_entity_poly.pdbx_seq_one_letter_code
_entity_poly.pdbx_strand_id
1 'polypeptide(L)' 'MCMNCGCGKPNDRHKEGDIVLDDLKRAAQNHGLEVEQAADNIHDAARQLKQEGAIS' A
#
# COMPACT_ATOMS: atom_id res chain seq x y z
N MET A 1 0.40 -8.48 10.58
CA MET A 1 1.15 -8.30 9.43
C MET A 1 0.87 -6.99 8.82
N CYS A 2 1.85 -6.46 8.51
CA CYS A 2 1.79 -5.30 7.67
C CYS A 2 1.16 -5.63 6.32
N MET A 3 0.68 -4.64 5.65
CA MET A 3 0.07 -4.82 4.33
C MET A 3 1.10 -5.24 3.28
N ASN A 4 2.34 -4.82 3.44
CA ASN A 4 3.35 -5.04 2.42
C ASN A 4 4.02 -6.41 2.47
N CYS A 5 3.98 -7.13 3.60
CA CYS A 5 4.60 -8.47 3.63
C CYS A 5 3.62 -9.60 3.35
N GLY A 6 2.32 -9.36 3.42
CA GLY A 6 1.32 -10.35 3.05
C GLY A 6 1.06 -11.47 4.04
N CYS A 7 1.39 -11.31 5.32
CA CYS A 7 1.26 -12.41 6.28
C CYS A 7 -0.12 -12.54 6.95
N GLY A 8 -1.09 -11.69 6.61
CA GLY A 8 -2.48 -11.87 7.01
C GLY A 8 -2.95 -11.09 8.23
N LYS A 9 -2.12 -10.22 8.80
CA LYS A 9 -2.50 -9.38 9.96
C LYS A 9 -2.31 -7.91 9.61
N PRO A 10 -3.28 -7.28 8.97
CA PRO A 10 -3.07 -5.99 8.30
C PRO A 10 -2.63 -4.84 9.19
N ASN A 11 -2.89 -4.88 10.49
CA ASN A 11 -2.50 -3.78 11.37
C ASN A 11 -1.31 -4.08 12.28
N ASP A 12 -0.64 -5.21 12.06
CA ASP A 12 0.56 -5.57 12.85
C ASP A 12 1.82 -5.15 12.07
N ARG A 13 2.48 -4.12 12.56
CA ARG A 13 3.72 -3.67 11.93
C ARG A 13 4.89 -4.53 12.44
N HIS A 14 5.47 -5.34 11.55
CA HIS A 14 6.58 -6.22 11.91
C HIS A 14 7.90 -5.46 12.05
N LYS A 15 8.11 -4.48 11.21
CA LYS A 15 9.33 -3.68 11.20
C LYS A 15 8.96 -2.22 10.99
N GLU A 16 9.81 -1.33 11.48
CA GLU A 16 9.66 0.09 11.21
C GLU A 16 9.68 0.31 9.70
N GLY A 17 8.78 1.14 9.23
CA GLY A 17 8.63 1.41 7.81
C GLY A 17 7.63 0.53 7.07
N ASP A 18 7.19 -0.56 7.68
CA ASP A 18 6.16 -1.40 7.08
C ASP A 18 4.84 -0.65 7.00
N ILE A 19 4.06 -0.96 5.96
CA ILE A 19 2.75 -0.35 5.73
C ILE A 19 1.68 -1.19 6.40
N VAL A 20 0.88 -0.56 7.25
CA VAL A 20 -0.25 -1.22 7.92
C VAL A 20 -1.57 -0.63 7.43
N LEU A 21 -2.68 -1.25 7.81
CA LEU A 21 -4.01 -0.84 7.37
C LEU A 21 -4.30 0.64 7.66
N ASP A 22 -3.91 1.15 8.84
CA ASP A 22 -4.16 2.54 9.19
C ASP A 22 -3.44 3.51 8.26
N ASP A 23 -2.27 3.15 7.77
CA ASP A 23 -1.53 3.96 6.79
C ASP A 23 -2.32 4.04 5.49
N LEU A 24 -2.87 2.91 5.03
CA LEU A 24 -3.66 2.87 3.80
C LEU A 24 -4.96 3.64 3.95
N LYS A 25 -5.63 3.51 5.09
CA LYS A 25 -6.85 4.29 5.36
C LYS A 25 -6.59 5.79 5.31
N ARG A 26 -5.48 6.22 5.89
CA ARG A 26 -5.11 7.64 5.90
C ARG A 26 -4.84 8.14 4.49
N ALA A 27 -4.12 7.35 3.69
CA ALA A 27 -3.85 7.72 2.31
C ALA A 27 -5.14 7.86 1.50
N ALA A 28 -6.08 6.94 1.69
CA ALA A 28 -7.37 7.00 1.00
C ALA A 28 -8.17 8.24 1.42
N GLN A 29 -8.21 8.54 2.72
CA GLN A 29 -8.94 9.70 3.24
C GLN A 29 -8.41 11.02 2.69
N ASN A 30 -7.11 11.11 2.44
CA ASN A 30 -6.50 12.33 1.91
C ASN A 30 -7.14 12.78 0.59
N HIS A 31 -7.70 11.86 -0.18
CA HIS A 31 -8.27 12.15 -1.49
C HIS A 31 -9.73 11.73 -1.61
N GLY A 32 -10.38 11.40 -0.49
CA GLY A 32 -11.78 10.97 -0.51
C GLY A 32 -12.02 9.67 -1.25
N LEU A 33 -11.03 8.79 -1.28
CA LEU A 33 -11.11 7.51 -1.97
C LEU A 33 -11.51 6.39 -1.00
N GLU A 34 -12.07 5.31 -1.55
CA GLU A 34 -12.20 4.09 -0.80
C GLU A 34 -10.82 3.44 -0.64
N VAL A 35 -10.66 2.67 0.45
CA VAL A 35 -9.38 2.05 0.79
C VAL A 35 -8.90 1.13 -0.33
N GLU A 36 -9.80 0.33 -0.89
CA GLU A 36 -9.45 -0.58 -2.00
C GLU A 36 -8.99 0.20 -3.23
N GLN A 37 -9.64 1.32 -3.54
CA GLN A 37 -9.25 2.14 -4.68
C GLN A 37 -7.85 2.73 -4.48
N ALA A 38 -7.51 3.16 -3.27
CA ALA A 38 -6.17 3.65 -2.97
C ALA A 38 -5.14 2.55 -3.19
N ALA A 39 -5.43 1.34 -2.75
CA ALA A 39 -4.53 0.20 -2.96
C ALA A 39 -4.36 -0.14 -4.44
N ASP A 40 -5.46 -0.09 -5.22
CA ASP A 40 -5.40 -0.33 -6.66
C ASP A 40 -4.54 0.71 -7.36
N ASN A 41 -4.66 1.98 -6.97
CA ASN A 41 -3.84 3.05 -7.53
C ASN A 41 -2.36 2.81 -7.26
N ILE A 42 -2.02 2.37 -6.06
CA ILE A 42 -0.64 2.04 -5.69
C ILE A 42 -0.14 0.88 -6.55
N HIS A 43 -0.95 -0.15 -6.71
CA HIS A 43 -0.58 -1.31 -7.52
C HIS A 43 -0.32 -0.91 -8.97
N ASP A 44 -1.22 -0.12 -9.56
CA ASP A 44 -1.08 0.35 -10.93
C ASP A 44 0.18 1.21 -11.11
N ALA A 45 0.45 2.09 -10.14
CA ALA A 45 1.65 2.91 -10.17
C ALA A 45 2.91 2.05 -10.10
N ALA A 46 2.91 1.02 -9.26
CA ALA A 46 4.06 0.12 -9.13
C ALA A 46 4.30 -0.65 -10.42
N ARG A 47 3.24 -1.12 -11.08
CA ARG A 47 3.36 -1.81 -12.37
C ARG A 47 3.97 -0.90 -13.42
N GLN A 48 3.49 0.33 -13.51
CA GLN A 48 4.01 1.29 -14.48
C GLN A 48 5.48 1.62 -14.21
N LEU A 49 5.83 1.82 -12.95
CA LEU A 49 7.23 2.10 -12.58
C LEU A 49 8.15 0.92 -12.93
N LYS A 50 7.66 -0.30 -12.77
CA LYS A 50 8.42 -1.48 -13.16
C LYS A 50 8.65 -1.51 -14.68
N GLN A 51 7.63 -1.20 -15.46
CA GLN A 51 7.75 -1.15 -16.94
C GLN A 51 8.74 -0.07 -17.39
N GLU A 52 8.79 1.04 -16.66
CA GLU A 52 9.71 2.14 -16.97
C GLU A 52 11.13 1.88 -16.47
N GLY A 53 11.34 0.82 -15.69
CA GLY A 53 12.65 0.50 -15.14
C GLY A 53 13.03 1.28 -13.89
N ALA A 54 12.08 2.03 -13.29
CA ALA A 54 12.34 2.79 -12.07
C ALA A 54 12.43 1.89 -10.83
N ILE A 55 11.74 0.75 -10.87
CA ILE A 55 11.81 -0.28 -9.84
C ILE A 55 11.93 -1.64 -10.49
N SER A 56 12.37 -2.64 -9.72
CA SER A 56 12.55 -4.02 -10.21
C SER A 56 11.41 -4.94 -9.77
#